data_328d4d1784cceb2eec25184df27357c1
#
_entry.id   328d4d1784cceb2eec25184df27357c1
#
_cell.length_a   1.000
_cell.length_b   1.000
_cell.length_c   1.000
_cell.angle_alpha   90.00
_cell.angle_beta   90.00
_cell.angle_gamma   90.00
#
_symmetry.space_group_name_H-M   'P 1'
#
loop_
_entity.id
_entity.type
_entity.pdbx_description
1 polymer ?
#
loop_
_entity_poly.entity_id
_entity_poly.type
_entity_poly.pdbx_seq_one_letter_code
_entity_poly.pdbx_strand_id
1 'polypeptide(L)'
;MNNIPMNEIERRRTFAIISHPDAGKTTLTEKFLLFGGQIQVAGAVKSNKIKKTATSDWMDIEKQRGISVSTSVMEFDYEGYKVNILDTPGHQDFAEDTYRTLPAVDSAIIVVDSAKGVETQTRKLMEVCRMRNTPVIIFINKMDREGRDPFDLLDELEEELQISVRPLSWPIGQGQRFKGVYNIFEQNLNLFTPNKQRVTETVETKLDDNDLAAYIGDDAAVQLRADIELVDGVYPEFNLEAYREAKVAPVFFGSALNNFGVQELLNCFVRIAPSPKPTMAEERLVEPEEKKFTGFIFKITANIDPNHRSCIAFCKICSGKFERNQPYLHVRNGKTLRFSSPTQFMAQRKSTVDEAYPGDIVGLPDTGGVFKIGDTLTEGEQLHFRGLPSFSPELFKYIENDDPMKAKQFQKGLEQLMNEGVAQLFINQFNNRRIVGTVGQLQFEVIQYRLEHEYNAKCRWEPVHLHKACWIEAENAEALENFKKRKYQYMAKDIEGRDVFLADSGYVLSMAQQDFEDIKFHFTSEF
;
A
#
# COMPACT_ATOMS: atom_id res chain seq x y z
N MET A 1 36.38 6.20 6.99
CA MET A 1 35.78 4.87 7.14
C MET A 1 35.75 4.23 5.77
N ASN A 2 36.41 3.08 5.56
CA ASN A 2 36.38 2.38 4.29
C ASN A 2 34.97 1.84 4.06
N ASN A 3 34.24 2.43 3.12
CA ASN A 3 32.94 1.93 2.70
C ASN A 3 33.13 0.58 2.02
N ILE A 4 32.88 -0.52 2.73
CA ILE A 4 32.64 -1.81 2.12
C ILE A 4 31.36 -1.66 1.29
N PRO A 5 31.35 -1.94 -0.02
CA PRO A 5 30.14 -1.84 -0.81
C PRO A 5 29.08 -2.79 -0.22
N MET A 6 27.91 -2.25 0.11
CA MET A 6 26.77 -3.05 0.57
C MET A 6 26.40 -4.08 -0.49
N ASN A 7 26.08 -5.29 -0.03
CA ASN A 7 25.48 -6.31 -0.88
C ASN A 7 24.18 -5.76 -1.54
N GLU A 8 23.89 -6.20 -2.77
CA GLU A 8 22.70 -5.75 -3.51
C GLU A 8 21.39 -5.99 -2.74
N ILE A 9 21.28 -7.04 -1.94
CA ILE A 9 20.12 -7.30 -1.08
C ILE A 9 20.07 -6.31 0.08
N GLU A 10 21.19 -6.10 0.77
CA GLU A 10 21.26 -5.25 1.97
C GLU A 10 20.98 -3.78 1.69
N ARG A 11 21.26 -3.30 0.46
CA ARG A 11 20.99 -1.90 0.10
C ARG A 11 19.54 -1.60 -0.25
N ARG A 12 18.65 -2.60 -0.37
CA ARG A 12 17.25 -2.39 -0.76
C ARG A 12 16.35 -2.12 0.42
N ARG A 13 15.45 -1.15 0.21
CA ARG A 13 14.40 -0.78 1.17
C ARG A 13 13.09 -0.68 0.42
N THR A 14 12.16 -1.58 0.72
CA THR A 14 10.85 -1.61 0.06
C THR A 14 9.76 -1.40 1.09
N PHE A 15 9.00 -0.32 0.95
CA PHE A 15 7.99 0.04 1.94
C PHE A 15 6.73 0.64 1.33
N ALA A 16 5.63 0.51 2.07
CA ALA A 16 4.39 1.18 1.78
C ALA A 16 4.24 2.45 2.62
N ILE A 17 3.64 3.48 2.06
CA ILE A 17 3.14 4.62 2.83
C ILE A 17 1.63 4.44 2.96
N ILE A 18 1.17 4.35 4.19
CA ILE A 18 -0.23 4.09 4.55
C ILE A 18 -0.77 5.19 5.47
N SER A 19 -2.02 5.54 5.32
CA SER A 19 -2.66 6.56 6.16
C SER A 19 -4.17 6.56 6.01
N HIS A 20 -4.85 7.25 6.93
CA HIS A 20 -6.20 7.75 6.69
C HIS A 20 -6.20 8.84 5.60
N PRO A 21 -7.32 9.05 4.86
CA PRO A 21 -7.43 10.16 3.90
C PRO A 21 -7.05 11.52 4.49
N ASP A 22 -6.40 12.35 3.69
CA ASP A 22 -5.99 13.70 4.05
C ASP A 22 -4.90 13.82 5.15
N ALA A 23 -4.35 12.74 5.68
CA ALA A 23 -3.24 12.80 6.65
C ALA A 23 -1.93 13.37 6.04
N GLY A 24 -1.83 13.40 4.70
CA GLY A 24 -0.69 13.99 4.00
C GLY A 24 0.26 12.97 3.37
N LYS A 25 -0.20 11.75 3.14
CA LYS A 25 0.53 10.64 2.54
C LYS A 25 1.18 11.02 1.20
N THR A 26 0.38 11.41 0.22
CA THR A 26 0.86 11.78 -1.12
C THR A 26 1.85 12.96 -1.06
N THR A 27 1.65 13.90 -0.13
CA THR A 27 2.62 14.98 0.10
C THR A 27 3.94 14.43 0.61
N LEU A 28 3.94 13.48 1.55
CA LEU A 28 5.15 12.84 2.06
C LEU A 28 5.89 12.08 0.96
N THR A 29 5.16 11.31 0.14
CA THR A 29 5.72 10.60 -1.02
C THR A 29 6.43 11.55 -1.98
N GLU A 30 5.78 12.66 -2.37
CA GLU A 30 6.38 13.68 -3.23
C GLU A 30 7.65 14.30 -2.64
N LYS A 31 7.71 14.42 -1.30
CA LYS A 31 8.91 14.93 -0.63
C LYS A 31 10.05 13.91 -0.63
N PHE A 32 9.76 12.64 -0.44
CA PHE A 32 10.78 11.60 -0.58
C PHE A 32 11.38 11.56 -2.00
N LEU A 33 10.54 11.68 -3.03
CA LEU A 33 11.01 11.78 -4.42
C LEU A 33 11.84 13.04 -4.67
N LEU A 34 11.50 14.16 -4.00
CA LEU A 34 12.27 15.41 -4.07
C LEU A 34 13.65 15.24 -3.44
N PHE A 35 13.74 14.65 -2.25
CA PHE A 35 15.02 14.38 -1.57
C PHE A 35 15.84 13.32 -2.31
N GLY A 36 15.21 12.32 -2.91
CA GLY A 36 15.84 11.35 -3.80
C GLY A 36 16.25 11.91 -5.17
N GLY A 37 16.04 13.21 -5.43
CA GLY A 37 16.45 13.88 -6.66
C GLY A 37 15.66 13.49 -7.92
N GLN A 38 14.56 12.75 -7.77
CA GLN A 38 13.73 12.28 -8.89
C GLN A 38 12.81 13.36 -9.45
N ILE A 39 12.45 14.33 -8.64
CA ILE A 39 11.63 15.48 -9.04
C ILE A 39 12.29 16.78 -8.59
N GLN A 40 12.12 17.85 -9.36
CA GLN A 40 12.70 19.17 -9.03
C GLN A 40 11.81 19.99 -8.10
N VAL A 41 10.50 19.78 -8.17
CA VAL A 41 9.49 20.46 -7.36
C VAL A 41 8.37 19.48 -7.03
N ALA A 42 8.07 19.32 -5.75
CA ALA A 42 6.97 18.47 -5.31
C ALA A 42 5.60 19.04 -5.75
N GLY A 43 4.68 18.18 -6.15
CA GLY A 43 3.28 18.51 -6.42
C GLY A 43 2.50 18.71 -5.12
N ALA A 44 1.41 19.49 -5.16
CA ALA A 44 0.51 19.67 -4.04
C ALA A 44 -0.90 19.19 -4.38
N VAL A 45 -1.46 18.33 -3.53
CA VAL A 45 -2.77 17.69 -3.75
C VAL A 45 -3.95 18.68 -3.63
N LYS A 46 -3.79 19.78 -2.87
CA LYS A 46 -4.87 20.75 -2.61
C LYS A 46 -4.40 22.20 -2.66
N SER A 47 -4.00 22.67 -3.81
CA SER A 47 -3.82 24.10 -4.01
C SER A 47 -4.40 24.52 -5.36
N ASN A 48 -5.52 25.26 -5.35
CA ASN A 48 -6.09 25.88 -6.53
C ASN A 48 -5.14 26.86 -7.27
N LYS A 49 -3.92 27.05 -6.73
CA LYS A 49 -2.89 27.95 -7.29
C LYS A 49 -1.71 27.22 -7.94
N ILE A 50 -1.57 25.91 -7.74
CA ILE A 50 -0.45 25.13 -8.30
C ILE A 50 -1.04 24.17 -9.34
N LYS A 51 -0.73 24.39 -10.62
CA LYS A 51 -1.20 23.56 -11.76
C LYS A 51 -0.51 22.18 -11.87
N LYS A 52 0.34 21.79 -10.91
CA LYS A 52 1.09 20.54 -10.96
C LYS A 52 0.42 19.51 -10.04
N THR A 53 -0.10 18.43 -10.63
CA THR A 53 -0.63 17.27 -9.90
C THR A 53 0.49 16.46 -9.28
N ALA A 54 0.21 15.66 -8.25
CA ALA A 54 1.17 14.76 -7.64
C ALA A 54 1.68 13.72 -8.66
N THR A 55 2.95 13.34 -8.52
CA THR A 55 3.59 12.36 -9.42
C THR A 55 3.00 10.96 -9.25
N SER A 56 2.55 10.64 -8.03
CA SER A 56 1.88 9.38 -7.69
C SER A 56 0.49 9.24 -8.31
N ASP A 57 -0.23 10.35 -8.52
CA ASP A 57 -1.59 10.35 -9.09
C ASP A 57 -1.50 10.44 -10.63
N TRP A 58 -1.39 9.31 -11.28
CA TRP A 58 -1.19 9.25 -12.73
C TRP A 58 -2.50 9.12 -13.53
N MET A 59 -3.56 8.56 -12.94
CA MET A 59 -4.86 8.40 -13.58
C MET A 59 -5.60 9.74 -13.67
N ASP A 60 -6.33 9.98 -14.77
CA ASP A 60 -7.10 11.21 -14.92
C ASP A 60 -8.22 11.35 -13.88
N ILE A 61 -8.81 10.25 -13.44
CA ILE A 61 -9.81 10.26 -12.39
C ILE A 61 -9.21 10.64 -11.03
N GLU A 62 -7.98 10.22 -10.72
CA GLU A 62 -7.25 10.62 -9.51
C GLU A 62 -7.00 12.13 -9.50
N LYS A 63 -6.54 12.68 -10.66
CA LYS A 63 -6.29 14.11 -10.82
C LYS A 63 -7.57 14.95 -10.70
N GLN A 64 -8.68 14.47 -11.26
CA GLN A 64 -9.99 15.14 -11.19
C GLN A 64 -10.58 15.13 -9.78
N ARG A 65 -10.47 14.01 -9.07
CA ARG A 65 -11.03 13.83 -7.73
C ARG A 65 -10.10 14.27 -6.60
N GLY A 66 -8.78 14.35 -6.87
CA GLY A 66 -7.75 14.68 -5.89
C GLY A 66 -7.58 13.60 -4.82
N ILE A 67 -7.83 12.35 -5.17
CA ILE A 67 -7.65 11.16 -4.32
C ILE A 67 -6.94 10.07 -5.11
N SER A 68 -6.01 9.36 -4.47
CA SER A 68 -5.37 8.19 -5.04
C SER A 68 -6.35 7.00 -5.02
N VAL A 69 -6.50 6.34 -6.16
CA VAL A 69 -7.41 5.21 -6.39
C VAL A 69 -6.66 3.88 -6.37
N SER A 70 -5.40 3.90 -6.75
CA SER A 70 -4.56 2.72 -6.94
C SER A 70 -3.16 2.98 -6.39
N THR A 71 -2.50 1.94 -5.89
CA THR A 71 -1.11 2.02 -5.42
C THR A 71 -0.18 2.38 -6.56
N SER A 72 0.65 3.40 -6.36
CA SER A 72 1.74 3.76 -7.27
C SER A 72 3.05 3.17 -6.79
N VAL A 73 3.79 2.57 -7.71
CA VAL A 73 5.13 2.02 -7.44
C VAL A 73 6.17 3.00 -7.96
N MET A 74 7.11 3.40 -7.12
CA MET A 74 8.17 4.35 -7.47
C MET A 74 9.48 3.92 -6.84
N GLU A 75 10.58 4.29 -7.49
CA GLU A 75 11.93 3.92 -7.07
C GLU A 75 12.87 5.12 -7.16
N PHE A 76 13.84 5.16 -6.24
CA PHE A 76 14.96 6.12 -6.29
C PHE A 76 16.16 5.61 -5.48
N ASP A 77 17.33 6.15 -5.79
CA ASP A 77 18.53 5.94 -4.99
C ASP A 77 18.69 7.05 -3.95
N TYR A 78 19.05 6.69 -2.72
CA TYR A 78 19.27 7.62 -1.64
C TYR A 78 20.36 7.12 -0.68
N GLU A 79 21.41 7.90 -0.48
CA GLU A 79 22.57 7.58 0.40
C GLU A 79 23.14 6.15 0.21
N GLY A 80 23.19 5.67 -1.02
CA GLY A 80 23.67 4.33 -1.36
C GLY A 80 22.63 3.22 -1.24
N TYR A 81 21.46 3.52 -0.72
CA TYR A 81 20.31 2.62 -0.69
C TYR A 81 19.46 2.75 -1.95
N LYS A 82 18.88 1.64 -2.38
CA LYS A 82 17.85 1.60 -3.41
C LYS A 82 16.49 1.50 -2.72
N VAL A 83 15.68 2.51 -2.91
CA VAL A 83 14.41 2.70 -2.19
C VAL A 83 13.25 2.47 -3.13
N ASN A 84 12.38 1.52 -2.78
CA ASN A 84 11.13 1.24 -3.48
C ASN A 84 9.96 1.72 -2.62
N ILE A 85 9.18 2.67 -3.12
CA ILE A 85 7.98 3.20 -2.45
C ILE A 85 6.73 2.66 -3.12
N LEU A 86 5.80 2.18 -2.31
CA LEU A 86 4.45 1.86 -2.71
C LEU A 86 3.50 2.87 -2.05
N ASP A 87 3.09 3.88 -2.81
CA ASP A 87 2.14 4.90 -2.36
C ASP A 87 0.72 4.37 -2.49
N THR A 88 0.13 3.93 -1.39
CA THR A 88 -1.17 3.25 -1.36
C THR A 88 -2.33 4.24 -1.34
N PRO A 89 -3.55 3.88 -1.79
CA PRO A 89 -4.72 4.73 -1.59
C PRO A 89 -5.03 4.91 -0.10
N GLY A 90 -5.38 6.15 0.30
CA GLY A 90 -5.78 6.43 1.69
C GLY A 90 -7.27 6.22 1.94
N HIS A 91 -8.11 6.25 0.89
CA HIS A 91 -9.55 6.14 1.02
C HIS A 91 -10.00 4.70 1.29
N GLN A 92 -10.95 4.51 2.23
CA GLN A 92 -11.43 3.19 2.64
C GLN A 92 -12.00 2.36 1.47
N ASP A 93 -12.61 3.01 0.48
CA ASP A 93 -13.18 2.33 -0.69
C ASP A 93 -12.13 1.60 -1.53
N PHE A 94 -10.84 1.98 -1.39
CA PHE A 94 -9.71 1.36 -2.09
C PHE A 94 -8.76 0.61 -1.15
N ALA A 95 -9.20 0.32 0.07
CA ALA A 95 -8.38 -0.36 1.07
C ALA A 95 -7.89 -1.75 0.62
N GLU A 96 -8.65 -2.43 -0.22
CA GLU A 96 -8.28 -3.75 -0.75
C GLU A 96 -6.99 -3.70 -1.59
N ASP A 97 -6.79 -2.63 -2.37
CA ASP A 97 -5.53 -2.42 -3.10
C ASP A 97 -4.33 -2.26 -2.14
N THR A 98 -4.56 -1.57 -1.00
CA THR A 98 -3.54 -1.45 0.06
C THR A 98 -3.24 -2.81 0.69
N TYR A 99 -4.26 -3.61 1.00
CA TYR A 99 -4.08 -4.93 1.60
C TYR A 99 -3.30 -5.89 0.68
N ARG A 100 -3.52 -5.82 -0.63
CA ARG A 100 -2.76 -6.59 -1.63
C ARG A 100 -1.34 -6.09 -1.81
N THR A 101 -1.08 -4.82 -1.53
CA THR A 101 0.24 -4.20 -1.64
C THR A 101 1.15 -4.55 -0.46
N LEU A 102 0.59 -4.65 0.76
CA LEU A 102 1.37 -4.91 1.97
C LEU A 102 2.21 -6.21 1.96
N PRO A 103 1.81 -7.31 1.31
CA PRO A 103 2.67 -8.47 1.11
C PRO A 103 3.95 -8.21 0.30
N ALA A 104 3.95 -7.20 -0.54
CA ALA A 104 5.10 -6.87 -1.38
C ALA A 104 6.14 -5.96 -0.70
N VAL A 105 5.87 -5.51 0.54
CA VAL A 105 6.78 -4.62 1.27
C VAL A 105 7.40 -5.26 2.49
N ASP A 106 8.57 -4.76 2.86
CA ASP A 106 9.35 -5.24 4.00
C ASP A 106 9.12 -4.39 5.26
N SER A 107 8.55 -3.19 5.09
CA SER A 107 8.19 -2.26 6.18
C SER A 107 7.08 -1.30 5.72
N ALA A 108 6.55 -0.47 6.64
CA ALA A 108 5.56 0.55 6.31
C ALA A 108 5.82 1.86 7.08
N ILE A 109 5.42 2.98 6.47
CA ILE A 109 5.35 4.28 7.15
C ILE A 109 3.87 4.64 7.30
N ILE A 110 3.43 4.84 8.54
CA ILE A 110 2.09 5.28 8.89
C ILE A 110 2.09 6.78 9.07
N VAL A 111 1.27 7.50 8.30
CA VAL A 111 1.13 8.95 8.43
C VAL A 111 -0.12 9.29 9.25
N VAL A 112 0.06 10.03 10.32
CA VAL A 112 -0.99 10.45 11.26
C VAL A 112 -1.10 11.97 11.25
N ASP A 113 -2.31 12.51 11.23
CA ASP A 113 -2.57 13.95 11.34
C ASP A 113 -2.51 14.37 12.81
N SER A 114 -1.65 15.35 13.18
CA SER A 114 -1.46 15.79 14.56
C SER A 114 -2.73 16.33 15.24
N ALA A 115 -3.69 16.81 14.47
CA ALA A 115 -4.95 17.32 15.01
C ALA A 115 -6.01 16.22 15.19
N LYS A 116 -5.98 15.17 14.35
CA LYS A 116 -7.00 14.11 14.33
C LYS A 116 -6.60 12.86 15.13
N GLY A 117 -5.29 12.58 15.22
CA GLY A 117 -4.78 11.37 15.87
C GLY A 117 -5.05 10.09 15.04
N VAL A 118 -5.34 9.01 15.75
CA VAL A 118 -5.58 7.68 15.13
C VAL A 118 -7.00 7.60 14.59
N GLU A 119 -7.14 7.51 13.29
CA GLU A 119 -8.41 7.41 12.59
C GLU A 119 -8.72 5.95 12.17
N THR A 120 -9.98 5.66 11.85
CA THR A 120 -10.47 4.29 11.60
C THR A 120 -9.64 3.52 10.57
N GLN A 121 -9.23 4.17 9.47
CA GLN A 121 -8.43 3.49 8.44
C GLN A 121 -7.01 3.16 8.93
N THR A 122 -6.43 4.01 9.77
CA THR A 122 -5.12 3.78 10.39
C THR A 122 -5.14 2.50 11.25
N ARG A 123 -6.20 2.28 12.05
CA ARG A 123 -6.37 1.06 12.86
C ARG A 123 -6.42 -0.20 11.99
N LYS A 124 -7.26 -0.19 10.95
CA LYS A 124 -7.41 -1.33 10.04
C LYS A 124 -6.11 -1.69 9.34
N LEU A 125 -5.37 -0.67 8.86
CA LEU A 125 -4.08 -0.89 8.19
C LEU A 125 -3.01 -1.41 9.15
N MET A 126 -3.00 -0.91 10.39
CA MET A 126 -2.09 -1.42 11.42
C MET A 126 -2.38 -2.87 11.79
N GLU A 127 -3.65 -3.27 11.83
CA GLU A 127 -4.04 -4.66 12.05
C GLU A 127 -3.44 -5.58 10.99
N VAL A 128 -3.50 -5.20 9.72
CA VAL A 128 -2.87 -5.96 8.62
C VAL A 128 -1.35 -6.01 8.77
N CYS A 129 -0.70 -4.89 9.12
CA CYS A 129 0.74 -4.87 9.39
C CYS A 129 1.11 -5.83 10.52
N ARG A 130 0.30 -5.86 11.59
CA ARG A 130 0.51 -6.76 12.73
C ARG A 130 0.37 -8.23 12.36
N MET A 131 -0.68 -8.60 11.60
CA MET A 131 -0.90 -9.97 11.12
C MET A 131 0.30 -10.50 10.34
N ARG A 132 1.03 -9.62 9.68
CA ARG A 132 2.19 -9.95 8.84
C ARG A 132 3.55 -9.70 9.50
N ASN A 133 3.58 -9.25 10.74
CA ASN A 133 4.79 -8.79 11.43
C ASN A 133 5.58 -7.78 10.58
N THR A 134 4.87 -6.85 9.92
CA THR A 134 5.47 -5.78 9.14
C THR A 134 5.88 -4.64 10.09
N PRO A 135 7.17 -4.31 10.22
CA PRO A 135 7.60 -3.18 11.05
C PRO A 135 7.06 -1.88 10.51
N VAL A 136 6.68 -1.02 11.43
CA VAL A 136 6.10 0.28 11.08
C VAL A 136 6.89 1.43 11.71
N ILE A 137 7.02 2.53 10.97
CA ILE A 137 7.44 3.84 11.50
C ILE A 137 6.23 4.75 11.42
N ILE A 138 6.02 5.57 12.43
CA ILE A 138 4.91 6.51 12.49
C ILE A 138 5.43 7.92 12.25
N PHE A 139 4.78 8.65 11.35
CA PHE A 139 5.06 10.07 11.09
C PHE A 139 3.85 10.90 11.48
N ILE A 140 3.96 11.65 12.57
CA ILE A 140 2.95 12.61 13.01
C ILE A 140 3.15 13.89 12.22
N ASN A 141 2.23 14.12 11.28
CA ASN A 141 2.31 15.18 10.28
C ASN A 141 1.47 16.40 10.66
N LYS A 142 1.76 17.53 10.01
CA LYS A 142 1.05 18.82 10.11
C LYS A 142 1.28 19.55 11.44
N MET A 143 2.47 19.42 12.03
CA MET A 143 2.87 20.13 13.25
C MET A 143 2.87 21.66 13.07
N ASP A 144 2.85 22.16 11.84
CA ASP A 144 2.66 23.58 11.47
C ASP A 144 1.24 24.11 11.70
N ARG A 145 0.34 23.26 12.17
CA ARG A 145 -1.04 23.60 12.52
C ARG A 145 -1.30 23.32 13.99
N GLU A 146 -2.34 23.97 14.55
CA GLU A 146 -2.82 23.61 15.88
C GLU A 146 -3.28 22.15 15.89
N GLY A 147 -2.80 21.38 16.82
CA GLY A 147 -3.06 19.95 16.98
C GLY A 147 -3.16 19.56 18.44
N ARG A 148 -3.13 18.26 18.68
CA ARG A 148 -3.20 17.69 20.03
C ARG A 148 -1.80 17.68 20.65
N ASP A 149 -1.75 17.53 21.97
CA ASP A 149 -0.50 17.39 22.70
C ASP A 149 0.30 16.17 22.19
N PRO A 150 1.63 16.26 22.01
CA PRO A 150 2.43 15.14 21.55
C PRO A 150 2.38 13.91 22.46
N PHE A 151 2.32 14.05 23.78
CA PHE A 151 2.21 12.92 24.70
C PHE A 151 0.83 12.25 24.57
N ASP A 152 -0.26 13.02 24.50
CA ASP A 152 -1.59 12.48 24.28
C ASP A 152 -1.68 11.69 22.97
N LEU A 153 -0.96 12.13 21.92
CA LEU A 153 -0.91 11.42 20.64
C LEU A 153 -0.13 10.11 20.77
N LEU A 154 0.96 10.07 21.52
CA LEU A 154 1.75 8.87 21.76
C LEU A 154 0.95 7.82 22.55
N ASP A 155 0.25 8.25 23.60
CA ASP A 155 -0.62 7.38 24.41
C ASP A 155 -1.74 6.78 23.53
N GLU A 156 -2.39 7.59 22.69
CA GLU A 156 -3.40 7.12 21.75
C GLU A 156 -2.82 6.12 20.72
N LEU A 157 -1.61 6.37 20.21
CA LEU A 157 -0.94 5.44 19.30
C LEU A 157 -0.70 4.07 19.95
N GLU A 158 -0.23 4.04 21.20
CA GLU A 158 -0.03 2.77 21.92
C GLU A 158 -1.34 2.05 22.19
N GLU A 159 -2.36 2.77 22.68
CA GLU A 159 -3.67 2.20 23.01
C GLU A 159 -4.41 1.69 21.75
N GLU A 160 -4.53 2.54 20.75
CA GLU A 160 -5.35 2.25 19.55
C GLU A 160 -4.66 1.33 18.54
N LEU A 161 -3.33 1.44 18.39
CA LEU A 161 -2.58 0.62 17.47
C LEU A 161 -1.98 -0.64 18.14
N GLN A 162 -2.06 -0.75 19.46
CA GLN A 162 -1.55 -1.88 20.25
C GLN A 162 -0.10 -2.22 19.91
N ILE A 163 0.76 -1.22 19.87
CA ILE A 163 2.19 -1.33 19.64
C ILE A 163 2.90 -0.33 20.54
N SER A 164 4.01 -0.72 21.15
CA SER A 164 4.84 0.22 21.89
C SER A 164 5.45 1.25 20.95
N VAL A 165 5.52 2.49 21.37
CA VAL A 165 6.13 3.55 20.57
C VAL A 165 7.43 4.06 21.19
N ARG A 166 8.34 4.56 20.33
CA ARG A 166 9.53 5.29 20.77
C ARG A 166 9.70 6.54 19.92
N PRO A 167 9.54 7.74 20.48
CA PRO A 167 9.88 8.97 19.78
C PRO A 167 11.38 9.01 19.42
N LEU A 168 11.68 9.24 18.14
CA LEU A 168 13.03 9.47 17.63
C LEU A 168 13.23 10.94 17.22
N SER A 169 12.17 11.73 17.22
CA SER A 169 12.24 13.18 17.15
C SER A 169 11.18 13.80 18.08
N TRP A 170 11.38 15.05 18.49
CA TRP A 170 10.46 15.76 19.37
C TRP A 170 10.15 17.16 18.84
N PRO A 171 8.88 17.60 18.78
CA PRO A 171 8.51 18.90 18.24
C PRO A 171 8.80 20.01 19.24
N ILE A 172 9.23 21.15 18.74
CA ILE A 172 9.48 22.37 19.54
C ILE A 172 8.35 23.35 19.26
N GLY A 173 7.35 23.32 20.12
CA GLY A 173 6.10 24.05 19.92
C GLY A 173 5.21 23.43 18.86
N GLN A 174 4.07 24.10 18.58
CA GLN A 174 3.06 23.62 17.64
C GLN A 174 2.30 24.79 17.00
N GLY A 175 1.72 24.60 15.82
CA GLY A 175 0.98 25.64 15.12
C GLY A 175 1.84 26.85 14.81
N GLN A 176 1.39 28.03 15.17
CA GLN A 176 2.14 29.29 14.98
C GLN A 176 3.41 29.39 15.82
N ARG A 177 3.50 28.61 16.90
CA ARG A 177 4.66 28.54 17.79
C ARG A 177 5.65 27.46 17.42
N PHE A 178 5.39 26.72 16.35
CA PHE A 178 6.25 25.65 15.88
C PHE A 178 7.58 26.20 15.39
N LYS A 179 8.66 25.89 16.11
CA LYS A 179 10.02 26.40 15.85
C LYS A 179 10.91 25.38 15.17
N GLY A 180 10.62 24.09 15.39
CA GLY A 180 11.50 23.06 14.91
C GLY A 180 11.23 21.69 15.53
N VAL A 181 12.13 20.78 15.26
CA VAL A 181 12.16 19.43 15.84
C VAL A 181 13.55 19.15 16.37
N TYR A 182 13.63 18.60 17.55
CA TYR A 182 14.86 17.98 18.04
C TYR A 182 14.89 16.52 17.59
N ASN A 183 15.93 16.15 16.82
CA ASN A 183 16.16 14.78 16.40
C ASN A 183 16.87 14.03 17.52
N ILE A 184 16.14 13.18 18.25
CA ILE A 184 16.67 12.39 19.38
C ILE A 184 17.66 11.34 18.87
N PHE A 185 17.40 10.76 17.67
CA PHE A 185 18.23 9.71 17.09
C PHE A 185 19.62 10.21 16.67
N GLU A 186 19.72 11.41 16.09
CA GLU A 186 20.97 12.02 15.64
C GLU A 186 21.51 13.08 16.60
N GLN A 187 20.75 13.42 17.67
CA GLN A 187 21.09 14.43 18.68
C GLN A 187 21.39 15.80 18.07
N ASN A 188 20.54 16.26 17.16
CA ASN A 188 20.68 17.57 16.52
C ASN A 188 19.35 18.33 16.47
N LEU A 189 19.44 19.64 16.27
CA LEU A 189 18.32 20.56 16.20
C LEU A 189 18.02 20.92 14.75
N ASN A 190 16.78 20.72 14.32
CA ASN A 190 16.29 21.11 13.00
C ASN A 190 15.31 22.27 13.14
N LEU A 191 15.71 23.46 12.69
CA LEU A 191 14.93 24.67 12.79
C LEU A 191 13.93 24.82 11.67
N PHE A 192 12.72 25.23 12.01
CA PHE A 192 11.66 25.50 11.05
C PHE A 192 11.85 26.89 10.43
N THR A 193 12.11 26.92 9.16
CA THR A 193 12.06 28.15 8.36
C THR A 193 10.84 28.04 7.43
N PRO A 194 9.85 28.97 7.52
CA PRO A 194 8.65 28.92 6.68
C PRO A 194 8.98 29.22 5.21
N ASN A 195 9.72 28.36 4.57
CA ASN A 195 10.11 28.51 3.19
C ASN A 195 9.79 27.24 2.40
N LYS A 196 8.92 27.36 1.40
CA LYS A 196 8.46 26.25 0.54
C LYS A 196 9.55 25.66 -0.35
N GLN A 197 10.74 26.20 -0.33
CA GLN A 197 11.84 25.84 -1.20
C GLN A 197 13.09 25.54 -0.40
N ARG A 198 13.44 24.26 -0.30
CA ARG A 198 14.72 23.67 0.11
C ARG A 198 15.28 24.04 1.50
N VAL A 199 15.67 22.96 2.18
CA VAL A 199 16.60 22.86 3.29
C VAL A 199 16.12 23.48 4.60
N THR A 200 15.77 22.61 5.51
CA THR A 200 15.75 22.84 6.95
C THR A 200 17.18 23.22 7.36
N GLU A 201 17.33 24.25 8.14
CA GLU A 201 18.61 24.58 8.75
C GLU A 201 18.87 23.59 9.88
N THR A 202 19.79 22.67 9.68
CA THR A 202 20.22 21.73 10.73
C THR A 202 21.35 22.39 11.52
N VAL A 203 21.16 22.49 12.81
CA VAL A 203 22.16 23.00 13.74
C VAL A 203 22.63 21.86 14.61
N GLU A 204 23.93 21.59 14.58
CA GLU A 204 24.57 20.60 15.45
C GLU A 204 24.67 21.16 16.89
N THR A 205 23.53 21.19 17.59
CA THR A 205 23.43 21.66 18.97
C THR A 205 22.82 20.53 19.80
N LYS A 206 23.48 20.21 20.91
CA LYS A 206 23.01 19.24 21.90
C LYS A 206 22.05 19.87 22.89
N LEU A 207 21.24 19.05 23.56
CA LEU A 207 20.29 19.51 24.59
C LEU A 207 20.96 20.30 25.72
N ASP A 208 22.17 19.89 26.11
CA ASP A 208 22.92 20.49 27.21
C ASP A 208 23.71 21.74 26.79
N ASP A 209 23.77 22.05 25.51
CA ASP A 209 24.51 23.21 25.02
C ASP A 209 23.85 24.50 25.49
N ASN A 210 24.67 25.45 25.97
CA ASN A 210 24.20 26.77 26.39
C ASN A 210 23.57 27.58 25.25
N ASP A 211 23.93 27.25 24.00
CA ASP A 211 23.47 27.96 22.82
C ASP A 211 22.06 27.51 22.35
N LEU A 212 21.51 26.43 22.92
CA LEU A 212 20.18 25.96 22.56
C LEU A 212 19.12 27.07 22.68
N ALA A 213 19.17 27.83 23.80
CA ALA A 213 18.25 28.94 24.03
C ALA A 213 18.41 30.08 23.00
N ALA A 214 19.61 30.29 22.46
CA ALA A 214 19.84 31.28 21.41
C ALA A 214 19.09 30.96 20.10
N TYR A 215 18.89 29.68 19.81
CA TYR A 215 18.18 29.22 18.59
C TYR A 215 16.67 29.17 18.78
N ILE A 216 16.18 28.70 19.92
CA ILE A 216 14.74 28.45 20.12
C ILE A 216 14.09 29.32 21.20
N GLY A 217 14.88 30.10 21.93
CA GLY A 217 14.44 30.93 23.06
C GLY A 217 14.42 30.17 24.39
N ASP A 218 14.56 30.90 25.50
CA ASP A 218 14.72 30.32 26.84
C ASP A 218 13.57 29.38 27.24
N ASP A 219 12.33 29.84 27.12
CA ASP A 219 11.16 29.06 27.53
C ASP A 219 11.06 27.73 26.71
N ALA A 220 11.30 27.78 25.41
CA ALA A 220 11.25 26.58 24.57
C ALA A 220 12.42 25.64 24.86
N ALA A 221 13.60 26.15 25.22
CA ALA A 221 14.74 25.33 25.60
C ALA A 221 14.52 24.60 26.93
N VAL A 222 13.91 25.28 27.90
CA VAL A 222 13.53 24.67 29.20
C VAL A 222 12.48 23.57 28.96
N GLN A 223 11.43 23.88 28.19
CA GLN A 223 10.37 22.93 27.91
C GLN A 223 10.91 21.70 27.15
N LEU A 224 11.73 21.90 26.12
CA LEU A 224 12.32 20.79 25.34
C LEU A 224 13.15 19.85 26.22
N ARG A 225 13.97 20.40 27.13
CA ARG A 225 14.75 19.56 28.06
C ARG A 225 13.85 18.73 28.96
N ALA A 226 12.80 19.36 29.54
CA ALA A 226 11.83 18.67 30.39
C ALA A 226 11.08 17.57 29.60
N ASP A 227 10.66 17.85 28.36
CA ASP A 227 9.96 16.89 27.51
C ASP A 227 10.86 15.70 27.17
N ILE A 228 12.13 15.92 26.79
CA ILE A 228 13.06 14.85 26.48
C ILE A 228 13.39 14.00 27.70
N GLU A 229 13.57 14.61 28.88
CA GLU A 229 13.74 13.88 30.13
C GLU A 229 12.53 12.97 30.42
N LEU A 230 11.32 13.47 30.16
CA LEU A 230 10.09 12.69 30.29
C LEU A 230 10.02 11.57 29.27
N VAL A 231 10.35 11.83 28.01
CA VAL A 231 10.41 10.81 26.95
C VAL A 231 11.38 9.69 27.32
N ASP A 232 12.56 10.02 27.81
CA ASP A 232 13.57 9.03 28.20
C ASP A 232 13.20 8.27 29.49
N GLY A 233 12.38 8.88 30.36
CA GLY A 233 11.87 8.23 31.56
C GLY A 233 10.68 7.31 31.34
N VAL A 234 9.83 7.60 30.36
CA VAL A 234 8.57 6.87 30.10
C VAL A 234 8.74 5.81 29.02
N TYR A 235 9.42 6.14 27.92
CA TYR A 235 9.56 5.24 26.77
C TYR A 235 10.91 4.50 26.80
N PRO A 236 10.93 3.19 26.48
CA PRO A 236 12.17 2.43 26.43
C PRO A 236 13.14 2.98 25.37
N GLU A 237 14.43 2.78 25.56
CA GLU A 237 15.41 3.10 24.52
C GLU A 237 15.10 2.39 23.21
N PHE A 238 15.43 3.05 22.09
CA PHE A 238 15.21 2.48 20.77
C PHE A 238 16.03 1.19 20.59
N ASN A 239 15.33 0.11 20.27
CA ASN A 239 15.93 -1.19 19.98
C ASN A 239 15.61 -1.59 18.53
N LEU A 240 16.65 -1.73 17.72
CA LEU A 240 16.54 -2.05 16.30
C LEU A 240 15.90 -3.43 16.03
N GLU A 241 16.20 -4.41 16.87
CA GLU A 241 15.63 -5.77 16.74
C GLU A 241 14.14 -5.75 17.09
N ALA A 242 13.76 -5.09 18.18
CA ALA A 242 12.35 -4.92 18.55
C ALA A 242 11.55 -4.19 17.48
N TYR A 243 12.13 -3.18 16.80
CA TYR A 243 11.51 -2.55 15.64
C TYR A 243 11.33 -3.54 14.48
N ARG A 244 12.38 -4.27 14.10
CA ARG A 244 12.33 -5.24 12.99
C ARG A 244 11.38 -6.40 13.25
N GLU A 245 11.15 -6.75 14.51
CA GLU A 245 10.15 -7.73 14.95
C GLU A 245 8.73 -7.15 15.09
N ALA A 246 8.51 -5.87 14.67
CA ALA A 246 7.24 -5.17 14.76
C ALA A 246 6.69 -5.05 16.20
N LYS A 247 7.55 -5.00 17.22
CA LYS A 247 7.18 -4.82 18.63
C LYS A 247 7.19 -3.37 19.07
N VAL A 248 8.02 -2.53 18.43
CA VAL A 248 8.17 -1.10 18.72
C VAL A 248 8.09 -0.29 17.43
N ALA A 249 7.33 0.78 17.44
CA ALA A 249 7.23 1.73 16.33
C ALA A 249 8.00 3.02 16.66
N PRO A 250 9.07 3.36 15.91
CA PRO A 250 9.67 4.66 15.95
C PRO A 250 8.67 5.75 15.55
N VAL A 251 8.67 6.89 16.25
CA VAL A 251 7.78 8.01 15.96
C VAL A 251 8.59 9.26 15.59
N PHE A 252 8.21 9.88 14.48
CA PHE A 252 8.74 11.16 14.01
C PHE A 252 7.64 12.19 13.93
N PHE A 253 8.00 13.44 14.21
CA PHE A 253 7.10 14.59 14.11
C PHE A 253 7.58 15.51 12.98
N GLY A 254 6.63 16.13 12.25
CA GLY A 254 7.01 17.06 11.22
C GLY A 254 5.85 17.69 10.46
N SER A 255 6.19 18.34 9.34
CA SER A 255 5.25 18.91 8.38
C SER A 255 5.72 18.59 6.97
N ALA A 256 5.09 17.59 6.35
CA ALA A 256 5.42 17.18 5.00
C ALA A 256 5.25 18.34 3.98
N LEU A 257 4.22 19.18 4.15
CA LEU A 257 3.99 20.34 3.28
C LEU A 257 5.19 21.28 3.24
N ASN A 258 5.84 21.49 4.39
CA ASN A 258 6.93 22.44 4.58
C ASN A 258 8.32 21.80 4.54
N ASN A 259 8.44 20.53 4.12
CA ASN A 259 9.68 19.73 4.09
C ASN A 259 10.32 19.48 5.45
N PHE A 260 9.55 19.55 6.52
CA PHE A 260 10.08 19.55 7.86
C PHE A 260 9.95 18.19 8.53
N GLY A 261 11.04 17.68 9.13
CA GLY A 261 11.11 16.34 9.72
C GLY A 261 11.11 15.20 8.70
N VAL A 262 11.03 15.52 7.40
CA VAL A 262 10.90 14.51 6.32
C VAL A 262 12.26 13.91 5.95
N GLN A 263 13.29 14.75 5.87
CA GLN A 263 14.64 14.27 5.57
C GLN A 263 15.19 13.42 6.72
N GLU A 264 14.95 13.84 7.96
CA GLU A 264 15.32 13.11 9.17
C GLU A 264 14.62 11.74 9.23
N LEU A 265 13.33 11.71 8.91
CA LEU A 265 12.59 10.46 8.78
C LEU A 265 13.24 9.56 7.72
N LEU A 266 13.55 10.09 6.54
CA LEU A 266 14.12 9.31 5.44
C LEU A 266 15.53 8.80 5.78
N ASN A 267 16.37 9.66 6.37
CA ASN A 267 17.73 9.31 6.81
C ASN A 267 17.70 8.16 7.83
N CYS A 268 16.84 8.28 8.84
CA CYS A 268 16.67 7.23 9.83
C CYS A 268 16.09 5.96 9.19
N PHE A 269 15.03 6.11 8.40
CA PHE A 269 14.35 5.00 7.75
C PHE A 269 15.32 4.10 6.97
N VAL A 270 16.14 4.65 6.06
CA VAL A 270 17.04 3.83 5.22
C VAL A 270 18.08 3.05 6.04
N ARG A 271 18.42 3.56 7.24
CA ARG A 271 19.39 2.91 8.14
C ARG A 271 18.76 1.80 9.00
N ILE A 272 17.53 2.00 9.51
CA ILE A 272 16.89 1.07 10.45
C ILE A 272 15.95 0.05 9.78
N ALA A 273 15.30 0.43 8.68
CA ALA A 273 14.37 -0.45 7.98
C ALA A 273 15.06 -1.77 7.56
N PRO A 274 14.34 -2.89 7.61
CA PRO A 274 14.93 -4.16 7.21
C PRO A 274 15.29 -4.15 5.71
N SER A 275 16.32 -4.93 5.37
CA SER A 275 16.52 -5.44 4.02
C SER A 275 15.39 -6.41 3.68
N PRO A 276 15.28 -6.86 2.41
CA PRO A 276 14.26 -7.82 2.00
C PRO A 276 14.16 -9.01 2.95
N LYS A 277 12.94 -9.33 3.37
CA LYS A 277 12.66 -10.39 4.33
C LYS A 277 12.38 -11.71 3.63
N PRO A 278 12.62 -12.85 4.31
CA PRO A 278 12.14 -14.15 3.85
C PRO A 278 10.65 -14.14 3.59
N THR A 279 10.23 -14.74 2.50
CA THR A 279 8.82 -14.79 2.09
C THR A 279 8.29 -16.22 2.15
N MET A 280 7.14 -16.40 2.81
CA MET A 280 6.52 -17.71 2.93
C MET A 280 5.78 -18.08 1.65
N ALA A 281 6.18 -19.19 1.04
CA ALA A 281 5.39 -19.92 0.06
C ALA A 281 4.60 -21.05 0.74
N GLU A 282 3.64 -21.65 0.05
CA GLU A 282 2.89 -22.79 0.60
C GLU A 282 3.80 -23.96 0.90
N GLU A 283 4.77 -24.19 0.04
CA GLU A 283 5.67 -25.33 0.10
C GLU A 283 6.83 -25.12 1.09
N ARG A 284 7.34 -23.88 1.20
CA ARG A 284 8.50 -23.56 2.05
C ARG A 284 8.71 -22.07 2.26
N LEU A 285 9.57 -21.73 3.19
CA LEU A 285 10.14 -20.39 3.33
C LEU A 285 11.17 -20.17 2.22
N VAL A 286 11.11 -19.00 1.58
CA VAL A 286 12.06 -18.56 0.54
C VAL A 286 12.95 -17.46 1.11
N GLU A 287 14.25 -17.71 1.12
CA GLU A 287 15.25 -16.75 1.62
C GLU A 287 15.72 -15.83 0.49
N PRO A 288 15.91 -14.53 0.74
CA PRO A 288 16.37 -13.58 -0.27
C PRO A 288 17.72 -13.93 -0.91
N GLU A 289 18.60 -14.60 -0.14
CA GLU A 289 19.96 -14.96 -0.55
C GLU A 289 20.02 -16.19 -1.45
N GLU A 290 18.91 -16.86 -1.70
CA GLU A 290 18.86 -18.01 -2.60
C GLU A 290 19.28 -17.62 -4.03
N LYS A 291 19.98 -18.51 -4.70
CA LYS A 291 20.55 -18.22 -6.04
C LYS A 291 19.50 -18.19 -7.16
N LYS A 292 18.45 -19.01 -7.00
CA LYS A 292 17.41 -19.12 -8.01
C LYS A 292 16.38 -18.00 -7.85
N PHE A 293 16.01 -17.43 -8.98
CA PHE A 293 14.97 -16.40 -9.01
C PHE A 293 13.62 -16.98 -8.60
N THR A 294 12.95 -16.25 -7.72
CA THR A 294 11.53 -16.39 -7.44
C THR A 294 10.89 -15.02 -7.25
N GLY A 295 9.63 -14.89 -7.62
CA GLY A 295 8.85 -13.67 -7.42
C GLY A 295 7.37 -13.91 -7.60
N PHE A 296 6.56 -12.98 -7.15
CA PHE A 296 5.10 -13.06 -7.28
C PHE A 296 4.48 -11.75 -7.78
N ILE A 297 3.36 -11.88 -8.47
CA ILE A 297 2.57 -10.75 -8.98
C ILE A 297 1.60 -10.28 -7.89
N PHE A 298 1.81 -9.08 -7.38
CA PHE A 298 0.92 -8.51 -6.35
C PHE A 298 -0.06 -7.47 -6.90
N LYS A 299 0.20 -6.95 -8.10
CA LYS A 299 -0.60 -5.92 -8.73
C LYS A 299 -0.55 -6.02 -10.24
N ILE A 300 -1.67 -5.72 -10.90
CA ILE A 300 -1.78 -5.56 -12.35
C ILE A 300 -2.40 -4.19 -12.62
N THR A 301 -1.89 -3.49 -13.63
CA THR A 301 -2.45 -2.21 -14.08
C THR A 301 -2.57 -2.20 -15.59
N ALA A 302 -3.77 -1.97 -16.10
CA ALA A 302 -4.03 -1.82 -17.53
C ALA A 302 -3.96 -0.34 -17.95
N ASN A 303 -3.72 -0.11 -19.23
CA ASN A 303 -3.85 1.20 -19.88
C ASN A 303 -3.04 2.33 -19.25
N ILE A 304 -1.84 2.03 -18.69
CA ILE A 304 -0.93 3.07 -18.19
C ILE A 304 -0.55 4.07 -19.30
N ASP A 305 -0.49 3.62 -20.54
CA ASP A 305 -0.37 4.50 -21.71
C ASP A 305 -1.69 4.48 -22.49
N PRO A 306 -2.40 5.62 -22.59
CA PRO A 306 -3.67 5.69 -23.33
C PRO A 306 -3.56 5.29 -24.80
N ASN A 307 -2.35 5.42 -25.39
CA ASN A 307 -2.09 5.08 -26.80
C ASN A 307 -1.76 3.61 -27.01
N HIS A 308 -1.37 2.91 -25.96
CA HIS A 308 -1.00 1.50 -26.00
C HIS A 308 -1.78 0.72 -24.95
N ARG A 309 -2.73 -0.09 -25.41
CA ARG A 309 -3.55 -0.99 -24.55
C ARG A 309 -2.69 -2.12 -24.00
N SER A 310 -1.75 -1.79 -23.11
CA SER A 310 -0.86 -2.76 -22.48
C SER A 310 -1.19 -2.88 -20.99
N CYS A 311 -1.19 -4.09 -20.47
CA CYS A 311 -1.19 -4.35 -19.04
C CYS A 311 0.26 -4.50 -18.56
N ILE A 312 0.50 -4.08 -17.34
CA ILE A 312 1.76 -4.30 -16.62
C ILE A 312 1.45 -5.05 -15.35
N ALA A 313 2.10 -6.20 -15.18
CA ALA A 313 2.06 -6.98 -13.96
C ALA A 313 3.28 -6.61 -13.08
N PHE A 314 3.04 -6.19 -11.86
CA PHE A 314 4.09 -5.82 -10.91
C PHE A 314 4.52 -7.05 -10.13
N CYS A 315 5.78 -7.43 -10.33
CA CYS A 315 6.40 -8.59 -9.71
C CYS A 315 7.33 -8.14 -8.57
N LYS A 316 7.08 -8.58 -7.34
CA LYS A 316 8.03 -8.50 -6.23
C LYS A 316 9.05 -9.63 -6.38
N ILE A 317 10.33 -9.30 -6.34
CA ILE A 317 11.39 -10.31 -6.34
C ILE A 317 11.65 -10.77 -4.90
N CYS A 318 11.54 -12.07 -4.68
CA CYS A 318 11.72 -12.69 -3.36
C CYS A 318 13.11 -13.30 -3.18
N SER A 319 13.67 -13.91 -4.23
CA SER A 319 15.01 -14.51 -4.19
C SER A 319 15.71 -14.45 -5.54
N GLY A 320 17.00 -14.67 -5.53
CA GLY A 320 17.84 -14.74 -6.73
C GLY A 320 17.97 -13.42 -7.48
N LYS A 321 18.22 -13.49 -8.78
CA LYS A 321 18.36 -12.32 -9.64
C LYS A 321 17.44 -12.43 -10.84
N PHE A 322 16.61 -11.41 -11.06
CA PHE A 322 15.87 -11.27 -12.31
C PHE A 322 16.81 -10.74 -13.39
N GLU A 323 16.81 -11.36 -14.55
CA GLU A 323 17.55 -10.91 -15.73
C GLU A 323 16.63 -10.82 -16.94
N ARG A 324 16.78 -9.74 -17.70
CA ARG A 324 16.02 -9.51 -18.92
C ARG A 324 16.26 -10.63 -19.94
N ASN A 325 15.21 -11.06 -20.62
CA ASN A 325 15.20 -12.13 -21.64
C ASN A 325 15.55 -13.55 -21.13
N GLN A 326 15.73 -13.74 -19.83
CA GLN A 326 15.85 -15.09 -19.26
C GLN A 326 14.49 -15.81 -19.25
N PRO A 327 14.48 -17.14 -19.30
CA PRO A 327 13.25 -17.93 -19.23
C PRO A 327 12.82 -18.10 -17.79
N TYR A 328 11.58 -17.75 -17.48
CA TYR A 328 10.95 -17.95 -16.17
C TYR A 328 9.70 -18.80 -16.29
N LEU A 329 9.55 -19.78 -15.40
CA LEU A 329 8.36 -20.61 -15.30
C LEU A 329 7.23 -19.79 -14.67
N HIS A 330 6.12 -19.65 -15.38
CA HIS A 330 4.87 -19.18 -14.81
C HIS A 330 4.14 -20.39 -14.21
N VAL A 331 4.17 -20.49 -12.90
CA VAL A 331 3.81 -21.71 -12.16
C VAL A 331 2.37 -22.14 -12.44
N ARG A 332 1.39 -21.23 -12.34
CA ARG A 332 -0.03 -21.54 -12.52
C ARG A 332 -0.36 -22.19 -13.87
N ASN A 333 0.26 -21.75 -14.97
CA ASN A 333 -0.06 -22.29 -16.30
C ASN A 333 1.03 -23.20 -16.88
N GLY A 334 2.12 -23.44 -16.17
CA GLY A 334 3.23 -24.31 -16.58
C GLY A 334 4.03 -23.81 -17.79
N LYS A 335 3.83 -22.56 -18.22
CA LYS A 335 4.49 -21.99 -19.40
C LYS A 335 5.75 -21.23 -19.01
N THR A 336 6.74 -21.30 -19.88
CA THR A 336 7.95 -20.49 -19.76
C THR A 336 7.76 -19.17 -20.49
N LEU A 337 8.01 -18.06 -19.77
CA LEU A 337 7.89 -16.70 -20.28
C LEU A 337 9.27 -16.03 -20.35
N ARG A 338 9.44 -15.08 -21.28
CA ARG A 338 10.62 -14.21 -21.42
C ARG A 338 10.16 -12.77 -21.55
N PHE A 339 10.85 -11.88 -20.88
CA PHE A 339 10.51 -10.45 -20.85
C PHE A 339 11.59 -9.64 -21.56
N SER A 340 11.26 -9.06 -22.72
CA SER A 340 12.18 -8.23 -23.52
C SER A 340 12.23 -6.78 -23.03
N SER A 341 11.19 -6.31 -22.38
CA SER A 341 11.06 -4.91 -21.95
C SER A 341 10.48 -4.81 -20.54
N PRO A 342 11.11 -5.49 -19.54
CA PRO A 342 10.70 -5.30 -18.16
C PRO A 342 10.97 -3.85 -17.75
N THR A 343 10.07 -3.26 -16.96
CA THR A 343 10.10 -1.84 -16.64
C THR A 343 10.26 -1.59 -15.15
N GLN A 344 10.93 -0.51 -14.85
CA GLN A 344 11.12 0.08 -13.55
C GLN A 344 10.52 1.48 -13.56
N PHE A 345 9.98 1.91 -12.44
CA PHE A 345 9.24 3.17 -12.35
C PHE A 345 10.01 4.18 -11.50
N MET A 346 10.74 5.08 -12.17
CA MET A 346 11.44 6.20 -11.54
C MET A 346 10.55 7.45 -11.63
N ALA A 347 9.71 7.67 -10.63
CA ALA A 347 8.70 8.73 -10.63
C ALA A 347 7.83 8.69 -11.91
N GLN A 348 7.90 9.70 -12.76
CA GLN A 348 7.14 9.75 -14.03
C GLN A 348 7.85 9.05 -15.20
N ARG A 349 9.05 8.54 -15.00
CA ARG A 349 9.84 7.92 -16.08
C ARG A 349 9.80 6.41 -15.96
N LYS A 350 9.57 5.75 -17.10
CA LYS A 350 9.75 4.31 -17.24
C LYS A 350 11.13 4.06 -17.81
N SER A 351 11.89 3.17 -17.21
CA SER A 351 13.16 2.67 -17.76
C SER A 351 13.11 1.16 -17.91
N THR A 352 13.82 0.64 -18.89
CA THR A 352 13.98 -0.80 -19.04
C THR A 352 14.99 -1.30 -18.02
N VAL A 353 14.67 -2.43 -17.38
CA VAL A 353 15.50 -3.07 -16.37
C VAL A 353 16.23 -4.24 -17.00
N ASP A 354 17.56 -4.27 -16.89
CA ASP A 354 18.34 -5.42 -17.32
C ASP A 354 18.49 -6.47 -16.21
N GLU A 355 18.64 -6.00 -14.97
CA GLU A 355 18.80 -6.84 -13.78
C GLU A 355 18.01 -6.25 -12.59
N ALA A 356 17.46 -7.12 -11.77
CA ALA A 356 16.82 -6.73 -10.50
C ALA A 356 17.01 -7.83 -9.44
N TYR A 357 16.95 -7.44 -8.16
CA TYR A 357 17.35 -8.28 -7.03
C TYR A 357 16.23 -8.37 -5.99
N PRO A 358 16.34 -9.30 -5.01
CA PRO A 358 15.36 -9.40 -3.95
C PRO A 358 15.04 -8.05 -3.31
N GLY A 359 13.77 -7.78 -3.14
CA GLY A 359 13.27 -6.48 -2.69
C GLY A 359 12.82 -5.54 -3.80
N ASP A 360 13.37 -5.66 -5.01
CA ASP A 360 12.93 -4.84 -6.15
C ASP A 360 11.52 -5.23 -6.64
N ILE A 361 10.89 -4.26 -7.27
CA ILE A 361 9.61 -4.45 -7.95
C ILE A 361 9.81 -4.17 -9.44
N VAL A 362 9.50 -5.16 -10.26
CA VAL A 362 9.64 -5.08 -11.71
C VAL A 362 8.28 -5.13 -12.38
N GLY A 363 8.01 -4.18 -13.28
CA GLY A 363 6.83 -4.19 -14.12
C GLY A 363 7.05 -5.09 -15.35
N LEU A 364 6.31 -6.16 -15.44
CA LEU A 364 6.37 -7.12 -16.54
C LEU A 364 5.26 -6.82 -17.55
N PRO A 365 5.60 -6.59 -18.84
CA PRO A 365 4.58 -6.36 -19.86
C PRO A 365 3.71 -7.60 -20.02
N ASP A 366 2.39 -7.40 -19.95
CA ASP A 366 1.38 -8.43 -20.17
C ASP A 366 0.48 -8.06 -21.34
N THR A 367 0.92 -8.35 -22.55
CA THR A 367 0.17 -8.07 -23.77
C THR A 367 -1.00 -9.03 -23.99
N GLY A 368 -0.97 -10.18 -23.35
CA GLY A 368 -1.94 -11.26 -23.51
C GLY A 368 -2.97 -11.39 -22.39
N GLY A 369 -2.83 -10.62 -21.30
CA GLY A 369 -3.65 -10.81 -20.09
C GLY A 369 -3.44 -12.17 -19.44
N VAL A 370 -2.19 -12.64 -19.43
CA VAL A 370 -1.83 -13.97 -18.95
C VAL A 370 -1.72 -14.01 -17.43
N PHE A 371 -1.31 -12.89 -16.83
CA PHE A 371 -1.09 -12.79 -15.41
C PHE A 371 -2.37 -12.55 -14.61
N LYS A 372 -2.37 -13.11 -13.41
CA LYS A 372 -3.32 -12.82 -12.34
C LYS A 372 -2.56 -12.39 -11.10
N ILE A 373 -3.22 -11.64 -10.23
CA ILE A 373 -2.68 -11.31 -8.91
C ILE A 373 -2.48 -12.62 -8.14
N GLY A 374 -1.29 -12.78 -7.51
CA GLY A 374 -0.89 -14.02 -6.84
C GLY A 374 -0.07 -14.98 -7.70
N ASP A 375 0.02 -14.77 -9.01
CA ASP A 375 0.85 -15.62 -9.88
C ASP A 375 2.32 -15.60 -9.46
N THR A 376 2.93 -16.77 -9.48
CA THR A 376 4.33 -16.98 -9.15
C THR A 376 5.17 -17.21 -10.40
N LEU A 377 6.35 -16.60 -10.41
CA LEU A 377 7.41 -16.80 -11.40
C LEU A 377 8.66 -17.36 -10.74
N THR A 378 9.24 -18.43 -11.34
CA THR A 378 10.44 -19.09 -10.81
C THR A 378 11.39 -19.51 -11.91
N GLU A 379 12.58 -19.98 -11.55
CA GLU A 379 13.52 -20.70 -12.42
C GLU A 379 13.26 -22.23 -12.44
N GLY A 380 11.99 -22.64 -12.49
CA GLY A 380 11.60 -24.04 -12.68
C GLY A 380 11.10 -24.76 -11.42
N GLU A 381 11.13 -24.14 -10.27
CA GLU A 381 10.55 -24.67 -9.03
C GLU A 381 9.04 -24.44 -9.01
N GLN A 382 8.27 -25.41 -8.51
CA GLN A 382 6.83 -25.26 -8.28
C GLN A 382 6.63 -24.65 -6.89
N LEU A 383 6.41 -23.35 -6.83
CA LEU A 383 6.17 -22.59 -5.62
C LEU A 383 4.91 -21.75 -5.77
N HIS A 384 4.13 -21.64 -4.70
CA HIS A 384 2.96 -20.78 -4.62
C HIS A 384 3.14 -19.83 -3.43
N PHE A 385 3.38 -18.56 -3.70
CA PHE A 385 3.44 -17.57 -2.62
C PHE A 385 2.04 -17.39 -2.03
N ARG A 386 1.96 -17.48 -0.69
CA ARG A 386 0.68 -17.40 0.02
C ARG A 386 -0.04 -16.10 -0.20
N GLY A 387 -1.27 -16.29 -0.41
CA GLY A 387 -2.37 -15.46 -0.84
C GLY A 387 -2.37 -13.99 -0.48
N LEU A 388 -2.81 -13.28 -1.48
CA LEU A 388 -3.34 -11.95 -1.36
C LEU A 388 -4.85 -12.11 -1.15
N PRO A 389 -5.37 -12.00 0.09
CA PRO A 389 -6.76 -12.30 0.36
C PRO A 389 -7.66 -11.28 -0.35
N SER A 390 -8.73 -11.78 -0.97
CA SER A 390 -9.83 -10.96 -1.41
C SER A 390 -10.98 -11.09 -0.41
N PHE A 391 -11.38 -9.97 0.18
CA PHE A 391 -12.43 -9.95 1.19
C PHE A 391 -13.82 -9.93 0.54
N SER A 392 -14.84 -10.46 1.24
CA SER A 392 -16.22 -10.35 0.79
C SER A 392 -16.61 -8.88 0.61
N PRO A 393 -17.18 -8.49 -0.55
CA PRO A 393 -17.66 -7.14 -0.77
C PRO A 393 -18.75 -6.73 0.22
N GLU A 394 -18.90 -5.41 0.39
CA GLU A 394 -19.92 -4.81 1.24
C GLU A 394 -21.11 -4.25 0.43
N LEU A 395 -20.84 -3.85 -0.82
CA LEU A 395 -21.83 -3.24 -1.71
C LEU A 395 -21.93 -4.03 -3.02
N PHE A 396 -23.15 -4.18 -3.54
CA PHE A 396 -23.40 -4.95 -4.73
C PHE A 396 -24.33 -4.21 -5.69
N LYS A 397 -24.03 -4.27 -6.99
CA LYS A 397 -24.92 -3.79 -8.06
C LYS A 397 -24.84 -4.71 -9.27
N TYR A 398 -25.97 -4.87 -9.97
CA TYR A 398 -25.92 -5.41 -11.32
C TYR A 398 -25.23 -4.41 -12.25
N ILE A 399 -24.44 -4.95 -13.19
CA ILE A 399 -23.83 -4.17 -14.27
C ILE A 399 -24.32 -4.69 -15.62
N GLU A 400 -24.78 -3.77 -16.45
CA GLU A 400 -25.25 -4.06 -17.80
C GLU A 400 -24.59 -3.15 -18.81
N ASN A 401 -24.36 -3.67 -20.00
CA ASN A 401 -23.90 -2.89 -21.13
C ASN A 401 -25.05 -2.00 -21.65
N ASP A 402 -24.84 -0.69 -21.69
CA ASP A 402 -25.86 0.27 -22.16
C ASP A 402 -25.88 0.39 -23.69
N ASP A 403 -24.82 -0.02 -24.40
CA ASP A 403 -24.72 0.00 -25.86
C ASP A 403 -24.42 -1.40 -26.41
N PRO A 404 -25.42 -2.09 -26.98
CA PRO A 404 -25.23 -3.44 -27.56
C PRO A 404 -24.11 -3.51 -28.62
N MET A 405 -23.84 -2.42 -29.33
CA MET A 405 -22.77 -2.35 -30.34
C MET A 405 -21.36 -2.40 -29.73
N LYS A 406 -21.25 -2.10 -28.44
CA LYS A 406 -19.99 -2.10 -27.67
C LYS A 406 -19.82 -3.32 -26.77
N ALA A 407 -20.57 -4.40 -27.00
CA ALA A 407 -20.56 -5.58 -26.13
C ALA A 407 -19.17 -6.19 -25.94
N LYS A 408 -18.35 -6.23 -27.00
CA LYS A 408 -16.96 -6.75 -26.92
C LYS A 408 -16.05 -5.84 -26.09
N GLN A 409 -16.16 -4.52 -26.27
CA GLN A 409 -15.38 -3.53 -25.53
C GLN A 409 -15.77 -3.56 -24.04
N PHE A 410 -17.08 -3.61 -23.77
CA PHE A 410 -17.61 -3.73 -22.42
C PHE A 410 -17.10 -4.99 -21.71
N GLN A 411 -17.22 -6.14 -22.37
CA GLN A 411 -16.74 -7.42 -21.81
C GLN A 411 -15.24 -7.37 -21.50
N LYS A 412 -14.44 -6.92 -22.48
CA LYS A 412 -12.99 -6.80 -22.31
C LYS A 412 -12.61 -5.83 -21.20
N GLY A 413 -13.27 -4.66 -21.15
CA GLY A 413 -13.01 -3.66 -20.12
C GLY A 413 -13.36 -4.18 -18.73
N LEU A 414 -14.52 -4.82 -18.59
CA LEU A 414 -14.94 -5.39 -17.32
C LEU A 414 -13.98 -6.48 -16.84
N GLU A 415 -13.58 -7.41 -17.72
CA GLU A 415 -12.61 -8.47 -17.38
C GLU A 415 -11.26 -7.89 -16.95
N GLN A 416 -10.74 -6.88 -17.66
CA GLN A 416 -9.46 -6.26 -17.30
C GLN A 416 -9.53 -5.54 -15.96
N LEU A 417 -10.58 -4.76 -15.70
CA LEU A 417 -10.78 -4.09 -14.42
C LEU A 417 -10.89 -5.07 -13.24
N MET A 418 -11.55 -6.21 -13.48
CA MET A 418 -11.64 -7.26 -12.43
C MET A 418 -10.29 -7.94 -12.20
N ASN A 419 -9.52 -8.21 -13.25
CA ASN A 419 -8.17 -8.79 -13.15
C ASN A 419 -7.18 -7.83 -12.46
N GLU A 420 -7.38 -6.51 -12.55
CA GLU A 420 -6.66 -5.52 -11.76
C GLU A 420 -7.07 -5.54 -10.28
N GLY A 421 -8.17 -6.22 -9.94
CA GLY A 421 -8.71 -6.25 -8.58
C GLY A 421 -9.43 -4.98 -8.16
N VAL A 422 -9.91 -4.15 -9.10
CA VAL A 422 -10.67 -2.93 -8.77
C VAL A 422 -11.96 -3.26 -8.02
N ALA A 423 -12.59 -4.39 -8.34
CA ALA A 423 -13.78 -4.92 -7.71
C ALA A 423 -13.88 -6.43 -7.96
N GLN A 424 -14.92 -7.07 -7.44
CA GLN A 424 -15.19 -8.48 -7.67
C GLN A 424 -16.40 -8.66 -8.57
N LEU A 425 -16.35 -9.65 -9.46
CA LEU A 425 -17.44 -9.97 -10.39
C LEU A 425 -18.02 -11.35 -10.06
N PHE A 426 -19.32 -11.38 -9.95
CA PHE A 426 -20.10 -12.59 -9.75
C PHE A 426 -21.11 -12.76 -10.87
N ILE A 427 -21.24 -13.98 -11.39
CA ILE A 427 -22.26 -14.35 -12.38
C ILE A 427 -23.32 -15.18 -11.66
N ASN A 428 -24.50 -14.61 -11.49
CA ASN A 428 -25.61 -15.29 -10.83
C ASN A 428 -26.07 -16.48 -11.69
N GLN A 429 -26.14 -17.67 -11.09
CA GLN A 429 -26.47 -18.91 -11.81
C GLN A 429 -27.96 -19.02 -12.20
N PHE A 430 -28.83 -18.32 -11.47
CA PHE A 430 -30.28 -18.37 -11.72
C PHE A 430 -30.68 -17.53 -12.96
N ASN A 431 -30.17 -16.31 -13.07
CA ASN A 431 -30.57 -15.36 -14.12
C ASN A 431 -29.46 -14.96 -15.08
N ASN A 432 -28.25 -15.50 -14.89
CA ASN A 432 -27.05 -15.22 -15.67
C ASN A 432 -26.65 -13.72 -15.72
N ARG A 433 -27.11 -12.92 -14.74
CA ARG A 433 -26.76 -11.51 -14.64
C ARG A 433 -25.41 -11.34 -13.95
N ARG A 434 -24.71 -10.28 -14.33
CA ARG A 434 -23.42 -9.90 -13.74
C ARG A 434 -23.66 -8.98 -12.54
N ILE A 435 -23.03 -9.32 -11.42
CA ILE A 435 -23.07 -8.56 -10.18
C ILE A 435 -21.63 -8.11 -9.87
N VAL A 436 -21.43 -6.82 -9.71
CA VAL A 436 -20.16 -6.28 -9.23
C VAL A 436 -20.28 -6.03 -7.74
N GLY A 437 -19.33 -6.59 -7.00
CA GLY A 437 -19.17 -6.38 -5.57
C GLY A 437 -17.98 -5.46 -5.28
N THR A 438 -18.19 -4.48 -4.41
CA THR A 438 -17.19 -3.47 -4.02
C THR A 438 -17.15 -3.29 -2.51
N VAL A 439 -16.06 -2.71 -2.00
CA VAL A 439 -15.94 -2.29 -0.60
C VAL A 439 -16.64 -0.94 -0.39
N GLY A 440 -16.60 -0.06 -1.38
CA GLY A 440 -17.16 1.27 -1.26
C GLY A 440 -17.83 1.79 -2.54
N GLN A 441 -18.59 2.86 -2.37
CA GLN A 441 -19.40 3.45 -3.45
C GLN A 441 -18.55 4.05 -4.59
N LEU A 442 -17.39 4.63 -4.26
CA LEU A 442 -16.52 5.26 -5.25
C LEU A 442 -15.96 4.28 -6.28
N GLN A 443 -15.82 3.01 -5.92
CA GLN A 443 -15.34 1.98 -6.86
C GLN A 443 -16.31 1.81 -8.06
N PHE A 444 -17.63 1.89 -7.85
CA PHE A 444 -18.59 1.87 -8.96
C PHE A 444 -18.40 3.05 -9.92
N GLU A 445 -18.13 4.24 -9.38
CA GLU A 445 -17.88 5.44 -10.18
C GLU A 445 -16.58 5.32 -10.97
N VAL A 446 -15.53 4.77 -10.35
CA VAL A 446 -14.23 4.51 -11.01
C VAL A 446 -14.39 3.49 -12.14
N ILE A 447 -15.11 2.39 -11.91
CA ILE A 447 -15.38 1.38 -12.92
C ILE A 447 -16.14 1.99 -14.10
N GLN A 448 -17.20 2.74 -13.83
CA GLN A 448 -17.98 3.41 -14.87
C GLN A 448 -17.13 4.38 -15.68
N TYR A 449 -16.38 5.24 -15.01
CA TYR A 449 -15.48 6.21 -15.64
C TYR A 449 -14.45 5.52 -16.55
N ARG A 450 -13.80 4.46 -16.05
CA ARG A 450 -12.77 3.73 -16.80
C ARG A 450 -13.36 2.96 -17.98
N LEU A 451 -14.54 2.32 -17.83
CA LEU A 451 -15.23 1.68 -18.95
C LEU A 451 -15.57 2.69 -20.06
N GLU A 452 -16.02 3.88 -19.70
CA GLU A 452 -16.38 4.93 -20.65
C GLU A 452 -15.16 5.51 -21.38
N HIS A 453 -14.12 5.89 -20.63
CA HIS A 453 -12.98 6.64 -21.17
C HIS A 453 -11.87 5.77 -21.74
N GLU A 454 -11.61 4.59 -21.14
CA GLU A 454 -10.54 3.71 -21.58
C GLU A 454 -11.03 2.67 -22.62
N TYR A 455 -12.28 2.21 -22.50
CA TYR A 455 -12.82 1.14 -23.35
C TYR A 455 -13.91 1.62 -24.30
N ASN A 456 -14.33 2.88 -24.20
CA ASN A 456 -15.42 3.46 -24.97
C ASN A 456 -16.72 2.61 -24.87
N ALA A 457 -17.03 2.16 -23.67
CA ALA A 457 -18.18 1.32 -23.37
C ALA A 457 -18.95 1.91 -22.17
N LYS A 458 -20.21 2.25 -22.40
CA LYS A 458 -21.09 2.73 -21.33
C LYS A 458 -21.72 1.59 -20.58
N CYS A 459 -21.86 1.75 -19.27
CA CYS A 459 -22.56 0.78 -18.44
C CYS A 459 -23.72 1.43 -17.67
N ARG A 460 -24.68 0.59 -17.31
CA ARG A 460 -25.78 0.93 -16.45
C ARG A 460 -25.72 0.09 -15.18
N TRP A 461 -25.91 0.76 -14.05
CA TRP A 461 -26.00 0.13 -12.74
C TRP A 461 -27.44 -0.06 -12.33
N GLU A 462 -27.78 -1.26 -11.85
CA GLU A 462 -29.07 -1.53 -11.23
C GLU A 462 -28.87 -2.01 -9.79
N PRO A 463 -29.67 -1.55 -8.83
CA PRO A 463 -29.54 -1.99 -7.45
C PRO A 463 -29.82 -3.49 -7.31
N VAL A 464 -29.11 -4.14 -6.40
CA VAL A 464 -29.40 -5.48 -5.92
C VAL A 464 -29.27 -5.51 -4.40
N HIS A 465 -30.21 -6.17 -3.75
CA HIS A 465 -30.16 -6.35 -2.29
C HIS A 465 -29.40 -7.64 -1.99
N LEU A 466 -28.13 -7.48 -1.62
CA LEU A 466 -27.28 -8.56 -1.14
C LEU A 466 -26.58 -8.08 0.14
N HIS A 467 -26.42 -9.00 1.07
CA HIS A 467 -25.79 -8.75 2.36
C HIS A 467 -24.34 -9.20 2.36
N LYS A 468 -24.06 -10.40 1.81
CA LYS A 468 -22.70 -10.98 1.83
C LYS A 468 -22.50 -11.94 0.66
N ALA A 469 -21.26 -11.99 0.16
CA ALA A 469 -20.78 -13.04 -0.72
C ALA A 469 -19.92 -14.00 0.10
N CYS A 470 -20.17 -15.30 -0.01
CA CYS A 470 -19.42 -16.33 0.69
C CYS A 470 -18.93 -17.37 -0.33
N TRP A 471 -17.63 -17.60 -0.37
CA TRP A 471 -17.10 -18.75 -1.10
C TRP A 471 -17.42 -20.01 -0.31
N ILE A 472 -17.92 -21.03 -0.99
CA ILE A 472 -18.38 -22.25 -0.36
C ILE A 472 -17.49 -23.44 -0.71
N GLU A 473 -17.22 -24.25 0.27
CA GLU A 473 -16.44 -25.47 0.16
C GLU A 473 -17.11 -26.59 0.95
N ALA A 474 -17.00 -27.81 0.46
CA ALA A 474 -17.41 -29.00 1.17
C ALA A 474 -16.42 -30.14 0.96
N GLU A 475 -16.19 -30.95 1.96
CA GLU A 475 -15.39 -32.16 1.87
C GLU A 475 -16.06 -33.23 1.00
N ASN A 476 -17.40 -33.22 0.98
CA ASN A 476 -18.22 -34.15 0.20
C ASN A 476 -18.84 -33.43 -1.01
N ALA A 477 -18.48 -33.84 -2.22
CA ALA A 477 -19.02 -33.30 -3.46
C ALA A 477 -20.56 -33.43 -3.59
N GLU A 478 -21.16 -34.51 -3.03
CA GLU A 478 -22.60 -34.71 -3.04
C GLU A 478 -23.32 -33.69 -2.15
N ALA A 479 -22.76 -33.35 -0.99
CA ALA A 479 -23.27 -32.30 -0.10
C ALA A 479 -23.25 -30.94 -0.80
N LEU A 480 -22.16 -30.62 -1.51
CA LEU A 480 -22.04 -29.37 -2.27
C LEU A 480 -23.08 -29.29 -3.39
N GLU A 481 -23.29 -30.36 -4.15
CA GLU A 481 -24.28 -30.39 -5.22
C GLU A 481 -25.73 -30.32 -4.68
N ASN A 482 -26.02 -30.94 -3.55
CA ASN A 482 -27.30 -30.82 -2.87
C ASN A 482 -27.55 -29.37 -2.39
N PHE A 483 -26.52 -28.74 -1.80
CA PHE A 483 -26.58 -27.34 -1.41
C PHE A 483 -26.91 -26.44 -2.60
N LYS A 484 -26.16 -26.55 -3.69
CA LYS A 484 -26.35 -25.77 -4.92
C LYS A 484 -27.78 -25.92 -5.47
N LYS A 485 -28.32 -27.11 -5.49
CA LYS A 485 -29.70 -27.38 -5.96
C LYS A 485 -30.73 -26.70 -5.05
N ARG A 486 -30.59 -26.81 -3.73
CA ARG A 486 -31.54 -26.24 -2.78
C ARG A 486 -31.47 -24.71 -2.66
N LYS A 487 -30.27 -24.15 -2.86
CA LYS A 487 -30.02 -22.71 -2.76
C LYS A 487 -29.74 -22.06 -4.13
N TYR A 488 -30.20 -22.68 -5.22
CA TYR A 488 -29.89 -22.33 -6.62
C TYR A 488 -30.01 -20.83 -6.92
N GLN A 489 -31.04 -20.16 -6.42
CA GLN A 489 -31.27 -18.73 -6.64
C GLN A 489 -30.19 -17.80 -6.02
N TYR A 490 -29.48 -18.29 -5.01
CA TYR A 490 -28.39 -17.58 -4.33
C TYR A 490 -27.00 -17.96 -4.86
N MET A 491 -26.94 -18.90 -5.80
CA MET A 491 -25.66 -19.36 -6.33
C MET A 491 -25.13 -18.45 -7.42
N ALA A 492 -23.84 -18.20 -7.34
CA ALA A 492 -23.07 -17.48 -8.36
C ALA A 492 -21.72 -18.15 -8.59
N LYS A 493 -21.07 -17.74 -9.66
CA LYS A 493 -19.66 -18.04 -9.95
C LYS A 493 -18.88 -16.73 -9.90
N ASP A 494 -17.69 -16.75 -9.30
CA ASP A 494 -16.73 -15.67 -9.47
C ASP A 494 -15.98 -15.76 -10.79
N ILE A 495 -15.04 -14.85 -11.06
CA ILE A 495 -14.26 -14.83 -12.31
C ILE A 495 -13.34 -16.03 -12.47
N GLU A 496 -13.01 -16.74 -11.36
CA GLU A 496 -12.21 -17.96 -11.34
C GLU A 496 -13.09 -19.22 -11.53
N GLY A 497 -14.39 -19.06 -11.58
CA GLY A 497 -15.35 -20.16 -11.69
C GLY A 497 -15.65 -20.86 -10.37
N ARG A 498 -15.20 -20.30 -9.22
CA ARG A 498 -15.49 -20.86 -7.89
C ARG A 498 -16.95 -20.63 -7.52
N ASP A 499 -17.48 -21.52 -6.71
CA ASP A 499 -18.86 -21.44 -6.23
C ASP A 499 -18.98 -20.40 -5.12
N VAL A 500 -19.91 -19.47 -5.29
CA VAL A 500 -20.19 -18.38 -4.34
C VAL A 500 -21.67 -18.38 -3.96
N PHE A 501 -21.94 -18.32 -2.68
CA PHE A 501 -23.28 -18.11 -2.13
C PHE A 501 -23.49 -16.62 -1.86
N LEU A 502 -24.46 -16.02 -2.52
CA LEU A 502 -24.81 -14.61 -2.39
C LEU A 502 -26.04 -14.49 -1.45
N ALA A 503 -25.78 -14.26 -0.18
CA ALA A 503 -26.86 -14.08 0.81
C ALA A 503 -27.51 -12.70 0.66
N ASP A 504 -28.84 -12.63 0.57
CA ASP A 504 -29.60 -11.37 0.54
C ASP A 504 -29.76 -10.74 1.92
N SER A 505 -29.63 -11.53 2.97
CA SER A 505 -29.75 -11.08 4.36
C SER A 505 -28.90 -11.92 5.31
N GLY A 506 -28.60 -11.36 6.48
CA GLY A 506 -27.92 -12.10 7.55
C GLY A 506 -28.71 -13.32 8.02
N TYR A 507 -30.06 -13.24 7.97
CA TYR A 507 -30.94 -14.36 8.31
C TYR A 507 -30.76 -15.53 7.33
N VAL A 508 -30.77 -15.26 6.02
CA VAL A 508 -30.58 -16.30 4.99
C VAL A 508 -29.21 -16.96 5.11
N LEU A 509 -28.18 -16.18 5.44
CA LEU A 509 -26.85 -16.72 5.68
C LEU A 509 -26.83 -17.63 6.92
N SER A 510 -27.36 -17.18 8.04
CA SER A 510 -27.41 -17.97 9.28
C SER A 510 -28.19 -19.26 9.11
N MET A 511 -29.34 -19.22 8.43
CA MET A 511 -30.11 -20.42 8.12
C MET A 511 -29.36 -21.38 7.20
N ALA A 512 -28.63 -20.86 6.20
CA ALA A 512 -27.84 -21.70 5.32
C ALA A 512 -26.72 -22.41 6.08
N GLN A 513 -26.07 -21.72 7.01
CA GLN A 513 -25.02 -22.30 7.88
C GLN A 513 -25.56 -23.36 8.84
N GLN A 514 -26.78 -23.17 9.37
CA GLN A 514 -27.43 -24.13 10.27
C GLN A 514 -27.98 -25.35 9.53
N ASP A 515 -28.60 -25.16 8.36
CA ASP A 515 -29.23 -26.25 7.59
C ASP A 515 -28.20 -27.15 6.87
N PHE A 516 -26.96 -26.67 6.70
CA PHE A 516 -25.93 -27.35 5.92
C PHE A 516 -24.57 -27.29 6.65
N GLU A 517 -24.46 -28.04 7.71
CA GLU A 517 -23.23 -28.12 8.56
C GLU A 517 -22.01 -28.63 7.79
N ASP A 518 -22.20 -29.40 6.72
CA ASP A 518 -21.14 -29.92 5.86
C ASP A 518 -20.58 -28.89 4.88
N ILE A 519 -21.16 -27.68 4.82
CA ILE A 519 -20.72 -26.59 3.95
C ILE A 519 -19.94 -25.56 4.76
N LYS A 520 -18.70 -25.32 4.36
CA LYS A 520 -17.88 -24.24 4.91
C LYS A 520 -18.13 -22.94 4.11
N PHE A 521 -18.40 -21.86 4.83
CA PHE A 521 -18.65 -20.53 4.27
C PHE A 521 -17.45 -19.63 4.58
N HIS A 522 -16.72 -19.23 3.55
CA HIS A 522 -15.56 -18.37 3.65
C HIS A 522 -15.90 -16.94 3.25
N PHE A 523 -15.50 -15.96 4.07
CA PHE A 523 -15.70 -14.54 3.82
C PHE A 523 -14.50 -13.89 3.12
N THR A 524 -13.48 -14.67 2.87
CA THR A 524 -12.30 -14.32 2.10
C THR A 524 -12.04 -15.39 1.07
N SER A 525 -11.49 -15.01 -0.07
CA SER A 525 -10.92 -15.97 -1.00
C SER A 525 -9.41 -15.74 -1.07
N GLU A 526 -8.65 -16.79 -1.09
CA GLU A 526 -7.21 -16.74 -1.36
C GLU A 526 -6.99 -16.92 -2.87
N PHE A 527 -6.06 -16.15 -3.44
CA PHE A 527 -5.66 -16.27 -4.83
C PHE A 527 -4.46 -17.19 -4.96
#